data_a054ff24542282f507199e614313ec47
#
_entry.id   a054ff24542282f507199e614313ec47
#
_cell.length_a   1.000
_cell.length_b   1.000
_cell.length_c   1.000
_cell.angle_alpha   90.00
_cell.angle_beta   90.00
_cell.angle_gamma   90.00
#
_symmetry.space_group_name_H-M   'P 1'
#
loop_
_entity.id
_entity.type
_entity.pdbx_description
1 polymer ?
#
loop_
_entity_poly.entity_id
_entity_poly.type
_entity_poly.pdbx_seq_one_letter_code
_entity_poly.pdbx_strand_id
1 'polypeptide(L)'
;MAERVQVRDIDDDEGRRLLRIIRRGTGSVVTWRRAQMVLLSAQGMPVAKISEVAFTSMDRVRNVVHNFNADGFGSLYPKYKGGRPRTFTLPERREIKKTAKSKPVEHGLPFSTWSLAKLADFLVAEGVVDDISHEGLRILLREEGVSFRRVKTWKTSKDPDYEAKKARVEHLYAIADGEVIPEEGEPGVIFCMDEFGPLNLQPHPGRQWAERGGRHKEPDREPRPRRRATYNRPHGVRHLFAAYDLAKDQLYGHIKKTKNRSKFLEFCRYLRSLHPMDLRIAIVCDNYSPHLTTKRCQRVGTWAEANNVEIAYTPTSSSWLNRIEAQFTALRYFALDGTDHASHREQGSMIRRYIIWRNKHAQDEHLRRVVSSANIA
;
A
#
# COMPACT_ATOMS: atom_id res chain seq x y z
N MET A 1 -42.66 -31.69 -46.02
CA MET A 1 -41.52 -30.76 -46.23
C MET A 1 -41.08 -30.26 -44.85
N ALA A 2 -39.83 -30.43 -44.48
CA ALA A 2 -39.35 -29.94 -43.19
C ALA A 2 -39.36 -28.43 -43.22
N GLU A 3 -39.97 -27.80 -42.20
CA GLU A 3 -40.09 -26.37 -42.05
C GLU A 3 -38.69 -25.74 -42.02
N ARG A 4 -38.45 -24.79 -42.94
CA ARG A 4 -37.14 -24.13 -43.06
C ARG A 4 -36.99 -23.08 -41.94
N VAL A 5 -36.29 -23.47 -40.87
CA VAL A 5 -36.05 -22.56 -39.73
C VAL A 5 -35.14 -21.40 -40.19
N GLN A 6 -35.70 -20.20 -40.15
CA GLN A 6 -35.03 -18.97 -40.54
C GLN A 6 -35.37 -17.88 -39.51
N VAL A 7 -34.45 -16.92 -39.34
CA VAL A 7 -34.71 -15.77 -38.49
C VAL A 7 -35.79 -14.88 -39.16
N ARG A 8 -36.63 -14.23 -38.36
CA ARG A 8 -37.58 -13.21 -38.82
C ARG A 8 -36.86 -12.08 -39.57
N ASP A 9 -37.63 -11.31 -40.29
CA ASP A 9 -37.07 -10.10 -40.93
C ASP A 9 -36.40 -9.22 -39.92
N ILE A 10 -35.20 -8.79 -40.24
CA ILE A 10 -34.35 -7.94 -39.42
C ILE A 10 -34.20 -6.58 -40.12
N ASP A 11 -34.53 -5.47 -39.46
CA ASP A 11 -34.35 -4.16 -39.99
C ASP A 11 -32.87 -3.71 -39.98
N ASP A 12 -32.56 -2.59 -40.64
CA ASP A 12 -31.20 -2.06 -40.74
C ASP A 12 -30.58 -1.72 -39.39
N ASP A 13 -31.36 -1.29 -38.39
CA ASP A 13 -30.88 -0.96 -37.07
C ASP A 13 -30.53 -2.22 -36.26
N GLU A 14 -31.36 -3.26 -36.37
CA GLU A 14 -31.09 -4.58 -35.78
C GLU A 14 -29.85 -5.20 -36.43
N GLY A 15 -29.70 -5.10 -37.74
CA GLY A 15 -28.52 -5.57 -38.47
C GLY A 15 -27.24 -4.86 -38.01
N ARG A 16 -27.30 -3.54 -37.90
CA ARG A 16 -26.18 -2.72 -37.36
C ARG A 16 -25.86 -3.12 -35.93
N ARG A 17 -26.86 -3.41 -35.10
CA ARG A 17 -26.69 -3.83 -33.71
C ARG A 17 -26.04 -5.20 -33.60
N LEU A 18 -26.41 -6.17 -34.41
CA LEU A 18 -25.76 -7.49 -34.50
C LEU A 18 -24.30 -7.37 -34.92
N LEU A 19 -24.00 -6.59 -35.97
CA LEU A 19 -22.64 -6.33 -36.42
C LEU A 19 -21.79 -5.66 -35.32
N ARG A 20 -22.37 -4.74 -34.55
CA ARG A 20 -21.69 -4.10 -33.42
C ARG A 20 -21.32 -5.10 -32.33
N ILE A 21 -22.21 -6.06 -32.02
CA ILE A 21 -21.93 -7.13 -31.04
C ILE A 21 -20.76 -8.00 -31.55
N ILE A 22 -20.76 -8.35 -32.82
CA ILE A 22 -19.75 -9.22 -33.45
C ILE A 22 -18.39 -8.52 -33.53
N ARG A 23 -18.35 -7.22 -33.88
CA ARG A 23 -17.10 -6.46 -34.07
C ARG A 23 -16.45 -5.97 -32.78
N ARG A 24 -17.18 -5.84 -31.68
CA ARG A 24 -16.66 -5.26 -30.43
C ARG A 24 -15.52 -6.05 -29.77
N GLY A 25 -15.37 -7.33 -30.06
CA GLY A 25 -14.31 -8.16 -29.47
C GLY A 25 -14.31 -8.30 -27.95
N THR A 26 -15.19 -7.58 -27.25
CA THR A 26 -15.34 -7.59 -25.79
C THR A 26 -16.74 -8.04 -25.43
N GLY A 27 -16.88 -9.06 -24.60
CA GLY A 27 -18.18 -9.59 -24.17
C GLY A 27 -18.19 -11.10 -24.04
N SER A 28 -19.37 -11.66 -23.74
CA SER A 28 -19.55 -13.10 -23.65
C SER A 28 -19.38 -13.77 -25.03
N VAL A 29 -18.51 -14.77 -25.12
CA VAL A 29 -18.35 -15.63 -26.31
C VAL A 29 -19.70 -16.25 -26.74
N VAL A 30 -20.58 -16.52 -25.78
CA VAL A 30 -21.92 -17.02 -26.03
C VAL A 30 -22.76 -16.01 -26.79
N THR A 31 -22.75 -14.77 -26.35
CA THR A 31 -23.49 -13.65 -27.00
C THR A 31 -22.96 -13.43 -28.41
N TRP A 32 -21.65 -13.39 -28.57
CA TRP A 32 -20.98 -13.25 -29.86
C TRP A 32 -21.40 -14.36 -30.85
N ARG A 33 -21.31 -15.62 -30.42
CA ARG A 33 -21.72 -16.79 -31.27
C ARG A 33 -23.18 -16.78 -31.66
N ARG A 34 -24.07 -16.44 -30.71
CA ARG A 34 -25.52 -16.34 -30.99
C ARG A 34 -25.82 -15.21 -31.98
N ALA A 35 -25.19 -14.05 -31.83
CA ALA A 35 -25.35 -12.94 -32.76
C ALA A 35 -24.86 -13.28 -34.17
N GLN A 36 -23.75 -14.03 -34.27
CA GLN A 36 -23.24 -14.51 -35.55
C GLN A 36 -24.23 -15.50 -36.23
N MET A 37 -24.80 -16.44 -35.49
CA MET A 37 -25.78 -17.39 -36.04
C MET A 37 -27.02 -16.66 -36.55
N VAL A 38 -27.54 -15.70 -35.82
CA VAL A 38 -28.69 -14.88 -36.21
C VAL A 38 -28.40 -14.08 -37.47
N LEU A 39 -27.24 -13.44 -37.55
CA LEU A 39 -26.86 -12.64 -38.72
C LEU A 39 -26.70 -13.51 -39.98
N LEU A 40 -26.06 -14.67 -39.86
CA LEU A 40 -25.93 -15.63 -40.97
C LEU A 40 -27.29 -16.15 -41.43
N SER A 41 -28.23 -16.42 -40.51
CA SER A 41 -29.60 -16.78 -40.84
C SER A 41 -30.34 -15.66 -41.55
N ALA A 42 -30.16 -14.40 -41.14
CA ALA A 42 -30.74 -13.24 -41.83
C ALA A 42 -30.22 -13.07 -43.26
N GLN A 43 -28.98 -13.50 -43.51
CA GLN A 43 -28.39 -13.52 -44.87
C GLN A 43 -28.86 -14.71 -45.71
N GLY A 44 -29.83 -15.48 -45.23
CA GLY A 44 -30.39 -16.60 -45.96
C GLY A 44 -29.59 -17.89 -45.90
N MET A 45 -28.55 -17.97 -45.07
CA MET A 45 -27.69 -19.17 -44.94
C MET A 45 -28.49 -20.31 -44.31
N PRO A 46 -28.44 -21.53 -44.87
CA PRO A 46 -29.16 -22.69 -44.33
C PRO A 46 -28.53 -23.17 -43.01
N VAL A 47 -29.38 -23.69 -42.09
CA VAL A 47 -28.97 -24.15 -40.76
C VAL A 47 -27.75 -25.06 -40.74
N ALA A 48 -27.68 -26.01 -41.71
CA ALA A 48 -26.54 -26.90 -41.86
C ALA A 48 -25.22 -26.12 -42.06
N LYS A 49 -25.24 -25.11 -42.92
CA LYS A 49 -24.05 -24.30 -43.21
C LYS A 49 -23.68 -23.37 -42.03
N ILE A 50 -24.68 -22.81 -41.35
CA ILE A 50 -24.45 -22.03 -40.12
C ILE A 50 -23.81 -22.92 -39.04
N SER A 51 -24.25 -24.18 -38.90
CA SER A 51 -23.67 -25.07 -37.89
C SER A 51 -22.20 -25.41 -38.15
N GLU A 52 -21.79 -25.51 -39.41
CA GLU A 52 -20.39 -25.70 -39.81
C GLU A 52 -19.56 -24.44 -39.45
N VAL A 53 -20.02 -23.25 -39.87
CA VAL A 53 -19.32 -21.99 -39.67
C VAL A 53 -19.21 -21.62 -38.16
N ALA A 54 -20.26 -21.92 -37.41
CA ALA A 54 -20.30 -21.61 -35.97
C ALA A 54 -19.73 -22.73 -35.08
N PHE A 55 -19.23 -23.83 -35.66
CA PHE A 55 -18.70 -25.01 -34.96
C PHE A 55 -19.66 -25.52 -33.88
N THR A 56 -20.92 -25.81 -34.27
CA THR A 56 -21.97 -26.23 -33.33
C THR A 56 -22.95 -27.19 -34.00
N SER A 57 -23.90 -27.77 -33.24
CA SER A 57 -24.93 -28.65 -33.81
C SER A 57 -26.04 -27.84 -34.50
N MET A 58 -26.70 -28.47 -35.49
CA MET A 58 -27.87 -27.88 -36.19
C MET A 58 -28.98 -27.53 -35.20
N ASP A 59 -29.23 -28.38 -34.20
CA ASP A 59 -30.27 -28.16 -33.18
C ASP A 59 -29.97 -26.91 -32.33
N ARG A 60 -28.70 -26.67 -32.05
CA ARG A 60 -28.27 -25.44 -31.37
C ARG A 60 -28.55 -24.19 -32.19
N VAL A 61 -28.30 -24.27 -33.52
CA VAL A 61 -28.61 -23.15 -34.42
C VAL A 61 -30.12 -22.91 -34.47
N ARG A 62 -30.95 -23.98 -34.63
CA ARG A 62 -32.42 -23.88 -34.60
C ARG A 62 -32.91 -23.20 -33.33
N ASN A 63 -32.43 -23.65 -32.15
CA ASN A 63 -32.79 -23.08 -30.86
C ASN A 63 -32.41 -21.61 -30.74
N VAL A 64 -31.25 -21.20 -31.25
CA VAL A 64 -30.85 -19.79 -31.24
C VAL A 64 -31.76 -18.94 -32.11
N VAL A 65 -32.10 -19.39 -33.30
CA VAL A 65 -32.98 -18.71 -34.23
C VAL A 65 -34.41 -18.63 -33.67
N HIS A 66 -34.95 -19.69 -33.12
CA HIS A 66 -36.28 -19.70 -32.48
C HIS A 66 -36.33 -18.74 -31.29
N ASN A 67 -35.33 -18.79 -30.41
CA ASN A 67 -35.28 -17.89 -29.26
C ASN A 67 -35.14 -16.42 -29.66
N PHE A 68 -34.40 -16.13 -30.74
CA PHE A 68 -34.27 -14.78 -31.25
C PHE A 68 -35.59 -14.29 -31.87
N ASN A 69 -36.29 -15.16 -32.60
CA ASN A 69 -37.61 -14.83 -33.17
C ASN A 69 -38.63 -14.52 -32.06
N ALA A 70 -38.58 -15.22 -30.92
CA ALA A 70 -39.49 -15.04 -29.79
C ALA A 70 -39.09 -13.83 -28.88
N ASP A 71 -37.84 -13.77 -28.43
CA ASP A 71 -37.36 -12.89 -27.38
C ASP A 71 -36.45 -11.74 -27.89
N GLY A 72 -36.18 -11.69 -29.20
CA GLY A 72 -35.31 -10.70 -29.81
C GLY A 72 -33.88 -10.68 -29.23
N PHE A 73 -33.29 -9.52 -29.13
CA PHE A 73 -31.92 -9.32 -28.60
C PHE A 73 -31.71 -9.84 -27.19
N GLY A 74 -32.76 -9.93 -26.37
CA GLY A 74 -32.66 -10.51 -25.02
C GLY A 74 -32.17 -11.94 -25.00
N SER A 75 -32.53 -12.73 -26.04
CA SER A 75 -32.14 -14.14 -26.17
C SER A 75 -30.64 -14.36 -26.44
N LEU A 76 -29.95 -13.33 -26.96
CA LEU A 76 -28.52 -13.40 -27.24
C LEU A 76 -27.68 -13.50 -25.98
N TYR A 77 -28.16 -12.91 -24.88
CA TYR A 77 -27.45 -12.90 -23.62
C TYR A 77 -27.71 -14.20 -22.84
N PRO A 78 -26.69 -14.76 -22.17
CA PRO A 78 -26.91 -15.93 -21.31
C PRO A 78 -27.80 -15.54 -20.13
N LYS A 79 -28.95 -16.23 -19.97
CA LYS A 79 -29.90 -16.02 -18.86
C LYS A 79 -29.28 -16.35 -17.51
N TYR A 80 -28.21 -17.18 -17.49
CA TYR A 80 -27.48 -17.57 -16.29
C TYR A 80 -25.96 -17.47 -16.57
N LYS A 81 -25.21 -16.91 -15.60
CA LYS A 81 -23.78 -17.18 -15.55
C LYS A 81 -23.65 -18.66 -15.23
N GLY A 82 -23.31 -19.47 -16.20
CA GLY A 82 -23.05 -20.89 -15.98
C GLY A 82 -21.96 -21.05 -14.90
N GLY A 83 -22.13 -22.01 -14.00
CA GLY A 83 -21.21 -22.31 -12.91
C GLY A 83 -21.92 -23.12 -11.82
N ARG A 84 -21.12 -23.68 -10.91
CA ARG A 84 -21.63 -24.36 -9.71
C ARG A 84 -22.51 -23.37 -8.92
N PRO A 85 -23.71 -23.77 -8.46
CA PRO A 85 -24.53 -22.96 -7.57
C PRO A 85 -23.69 -22.47 -6.37
N ARG A 86 -23.96 -21.25 -5.90
CA ARG A 86 -23.28 -20.76 -4.71
C ARG A 86 -23.63 -21.63 -3.52
N THR A 87 -22.62 -22.04 -2.77
CA THR A 87 -22.77 -22.90 -1.59
C THR A 87 -23.60 -22.23 -0.50
N PHE A 88 -23.49 -20.90 -0.39
CA PHE A 88 -24.19 -20.11 0.63
C PHE A 88 -25.22 -19.16 0.01
N THR A 89 -26.42 -19.13 0.61
CA THR A 89 -27.51 -18.26 0.23
C THR A 89 -27.20 -16.79 0.54
N LEU A 90 -27.97 -15.86 -0.02
CA LEU A 90 -27.79 -14.44 0.27
C LEU A 90 -28.02 -14.05 1.75
N PRO A 91 -29.01 -14.61 2.47
CA PRO A 91 -29.16 -14.41 3.90
C PRO A 91 -27.93 -14.88 4.70
N GLU A 92 -27.47 -16.11 4.47
CA GLU A 92 -26.26 -16.65 5.13
C GLU A 92 -25.04 -15.77 4.87
N ARG A 93 -24.79 -15.35 3.64
CA ARG A 93 -23.69 -14.46 3.30
C ARG A 93 -23.76 -13.12 4.03
N ARG A 94 -24.96 -12.56 4.22
CA ARG A 94 -25.18 -11.32 4.97
C ARG A 94 -24.85 -11.50 6.45
N GLU A 95 -25.29 -12.59 7.05
CA GLU A 95 -25.04 -12.87 8.47
C GLU A 95 -23.56 -13.20 8.71
N ILE A 96 -22.91 -14.00 7.86
CA ILE A 96 -21.46 -14.23 7.89
C ILE A 96 -20.70 -12.91 7.85
N LYS A 97 -21.06 -12.01 6.94
CA LYS A 97 -20.43 -10.69 6.79
C LYS A 97 -20.65 -9.82 8.03
N LYS A 98 -21.84 -9.82 8.60
CA LYS A 98 -22.19 -9.06 9.79
C LYS A 98 -21.39 -9.56 10.99
N THR A 99 -21.36 -10.86 11.23
CA THR A 99 -20.62 -11.52 12.32
C THR A 99 -19.11 -11.28 12.18
N ALA A 100 -18.55 -11.41 10.98
CA ALA A 100 -17.13 -11.14 10.74
C ALA A 100 -16.71 -9.69 11.06
N LYS A 101 -17.63 -8.74 10.97
CA LYS A 101 -17.40 -7.32 11.29
C LYS A 101 -17.66 -6.97 12.76
N SER A 102 -18.36 -7.80 13.50
CA SER A 102 -18.58 -7.66 14.94
C SER A 102 -17.33 -8.10 15.74
N LYS A 103 -17.31 -7.79 17.01
CA LYS A 103 -16.27 -8.31 17.92
C LYS A 103 -16.73 -9.59 18.58
N PRO A 104 -15.86 -10.60 18.78
CA PRO A 104 -16.21 -11.83 19.48
C PRO A 104 -16.81 -11.58 20.88
N VAL A 105 -16.37 -10.53 21.56
CA VAL A 105 -16.89 -10.16 22.89
C VAL A 105 -18.37 -9.76 22.86
N GLU A 106 -18.88 -9.27 21.75
CA GLU A 106 -20.30 -8.95 21.57
C GLU A 106 -21.19 -10.21 21.54
N HIS A 107 -20.56 -11.36 21.31
CA HIS A 107 -21.16 -12.69 21.33
C HIS A 107 -20.79 -13.50 22.57
N GLY A 108 -20.33 -12.83 23.64
CA GLY A 108 -19.97 -13.48 24.91
C GLY A 108 -18.65 -14.27 24.87
N LEU A 109 -17.84 -14.13 23.84
CA LEU A 109 -16.59 -14.87 23.71
C LEU A 109 -15.39 -14.05 24.24
N PRO A 110 -14.41 -14.70 24.92
CA PRO A 110 -13.28 -14.02 25.56
C PRO A 110 -12.16 -13.67 24.56
N PHE A 111 -12.48 -13.22 23.34
CA PHE A 111 -11.52 -12.90 22.31
C PHE A 111 -11.70 -11.47 21.80
N SER A 112 -10.60 -10.79 21.50
CA SER A 112 -10.61 -9.42 20.96
C SER A 112 -10.90 -9.36 19.47
N THR A 113 -10.54 -10.42 18.72
CA THR A 113 -10.68 -10.46 17.25
C THR A 113 -11.01 -11.86 16.77
N TRP A 114 -11.72 -11.96 15.66
CA TRP A 114 -11.96 -13.22 14.99
C TRP A 114 -10.69 -13.73 14.30
N SER A 115 -10.33 -14.99 14.51
CA SER A 115 -9.56 -15.76 13.54
C SER A 115 -10.53 -16.45 12.58
N LEU A 116 -10.09 -16.85 11.39
CA LEU A 116 -10.95 -17.59 10.47
C LEU A 116 -11.49 -18.88 11.08
N ALA A 117 -10.66 -19.60 11.86
CA ALA A 117 -11.10 -20.80 12.55
C ALA A 117 -12.22 -20.50 13.57
N LYS A 118 -11.98 -19.56 14.50
CA LYS A 118 -12.98 -19.19 15.52
C LYS A 118 -14.27 -18.66 14.94
N LEU A 119 -14.18 -17.91 13.84
CA LEU A 119 -15.35 -17.41 13.13
C LEU A 119 -16.12 -18.54 12.46
N ALA A 120 -15.43 -19.48 11.80
CA ALA A 120 -16.07 -20.65 11.19
C ALA A 120 -16.78 -21.49 12.24
N ASP A 121 -16.08 -21.86 13.34
CA ASP A 121 -16.64 -22.63 14.44
C ASP A 121 -17.88 -21.96 15.05
N PHE A 122 -17.82 -20.64 15.24
CA PHE A 122 -18.95 -19.86 15.77
C PHE A 122 -20.15 -19.86 14.82
N LEU A 123 -19.93 -19.64 13.51
CA LEU A 123 -21.01 -19.61 12.51
C LEU A 123 -21.74 -20.96 12.42
N VAL A 124 -21.02 -22.06 12.59
CA VAL A 124 -21.60 -23.41 12.64
C VAL A 124 -22.35 -23.62 13.96
N ALA A 125 -21.75 -23.23 15.08
CA ALA A 125 -22.38 -23.37 16.41
C ALA A 125 -23.69 -22.59 16.54
N GLU A 126 -23.77 -21.42 15.94
CA GLU A 126 -24.98 -20.59 15.91
C GLU A 126 -25.99 -20.98 14.79
N GLY A 127 -25.67 -22.04 14.04
CA GLY A 127 -26.56 -22.52 12.96
C GLY A 127 -26.72 -21.54 11.79
N VAL A 128 -25.78 -20.64 11.61
CA VAL A 128 -25.78 -19.71 10.46
C VAL A 128 -25.48 -20.47 9.17
N VAL A 129 -24.63 -21.50 9.26
CA VAL A 129 -24.28 -22.44 8.20
C VAL A 129 -24.10 -23.84 8.77
N ASP A 130 -24.32 -24.87 7.97
CA ASP A 130 -24.11 -26.25 8.40
C ASP A 130 -22.62 -26.61 8.47
N ASP A 131 -21.82 -26.11 7.52
CA ASP A 131 -20.35 -26.28 7.48
C ASP A 131 -19.72 -25.16 6.63
N ILE A 132 -18.52 -24.74 7.01
CA ILE A 132 -17.71 -23.82 6.24
C ILE A 132 -16.21 -24.02 6.50
N SER A 133 -15.47 -24.33 5.45
CA SER A 133 -14.01 -24.40 5.57
C SER A 133 -13.39 -23.01 5.75
N HIS A 134 -12.24 -22.93 6.45
CA HIS A 134 -11.52 -21.67 6.67
C HIS A 134 -11.19 -20.95 5.36
N GLU A 135 -10.80 -21.71 4.32
CA GLU A 135 -10.50 -21.14 3.00
C GLU A 135 -11.77 -20.69 2.28
N GLY A 136 -12.86 -21.45 2.38
CA GLY A 136 -14.17 -21.05 1.86
C GLY A 136 -14.68 -19.76 2.50
N LEU A 137 -14.56 -19.66 3.82
CA LEU A 137 -14.88 -18.44 4.58
C LEU A 137 -14.01 -17.24 4.13
N ARG A 138 -12.71 -17.45 3.95
CA ARG A 138 -11.79 -16.41 3.48
C ARG A 138 -12.17 -15.90 2.09
N ILE A 139 -12.48 -16.80 1.16
CA ILE A 139 -12.90 -16.44 -0.19
C ILE A 139 -14.23 -15.70 -0.16
N LEU A 140 -15.22 -16.19 0.59
CA LEU A 140 -16.52 -15.55 0.75
C LEU A 140 -16.42 -14.14 1.30
N LEU A 141 -15.66 -13.94 2.38
CA LEU A 141 -15.45 -12.61 2.97
C LEU A 141 -14.81 -11.65 1.98
N ARG A 142 -13.83 -12.14 1.19
CA ARG A 142 -13.19 -11.33 0.14
C ARG A 142 -14.17 -10.94 -0.97
N GLU A 143 -15.01 -11.86 -1.41
CA GLU A 143 -16.08 -11.57 -2.39
C GLU A 143 -17.08 -10.54 -1.86
N GLU A 144 -17.39 -10.58 -0.56
CA GLU A 144 -18.26 -9.63 0.13
C GLU A 144 -17.58 -8.29 0.47
N GLY A 145 -16.32 -8.10 0.02
CA GLY A 145 -15.56 -6.86 0.25
C GLY A 145 -15.02 -6.72 1.67
N VAL A 146 -14.94 -7.82 2.45
CA VAL A 146 -14.37 -7.84 3.80
C VAL A 146 -12.96 -8.39 3.76
N SER A 147 -12.03 -7.66 4.40
CA SER A 147 -10.63 -8.09 4.56
C SER A 147 -10.16 -7.85 5.98
N PHE A 148 -9.29 -8.73 6.47
CA PHE A 148 -8.65 -8.55 7.76
C PHE A 148 -7.62 -7.41 7.66
N ARG A 149 -7.87 -6.30 8.37
CA ARG A 149 -7.01 -5.11 8.33
C ARG A 149 -6.38 -4.85 9.68
N ARG A 150 -5.13 -4.41 9.65
CA ARG A 150 -4.43 -3.96 10.85
C ARG A 150 -5.06 -2.66 11.35
N VAL A 151 -5.47 -2.63 12.62
CA VAL A 151 -5.90 -1.41 13.29
C VAL A 151 -4.66 -0.59 13.62
N LYS A 152 -4.61 0.64 13.14
CA LYS A 152 -3.60 1.62 13.51
C LYS A 152 -4.17 2.53 14.60
N THR A 153 -3.37 2.83 15.60
CA THR A 153 -3.70 3.82 16.64
C THR A 153 -2.84 5.05 16.42
N TRP A 154 -3.40 6.22 16.67
CA TRP A 154 -2.64 7.47 16.70
C TRP A 154 -2.85 8.18 18.03
N LYS A 155 -1.92 9.05 18.41
CA LYS A 155 -2.08 9.94 19.56
C LYS A 155 -2.61 11.28 19.06
N THR A 156 -3.66 11.77 19.68
CA THR A 156 -4.11 13.14 19.45
C THR A 156 -3.07 14.09 20.04
N SER A 157 -2.70 15.11 19.30
CA SER A 157 -1.80 16.15 19.76
C SER A 157 -2.48 17.00 20.86
N LYS A 158 -1.70 17.36 21.88
CA LYS A 158 -2.10 18.33 22.91
C LYS A 158 -1.25 19.61 22.80
N ASP A 159 -0.65 19.85 21.64
CA ASP A 159 0.14 21.03 21.38
C ASP A 159 -0.78 22.26 21.27
N PRO A 160 -0.61 23.29 22.11
CA PRO A 160 -1.45 24.50 22.05
C PRO A 160 -1.30 25.26 20.73
N ASP A 161 -0.12 25.13 20.08
CA ASP A 161 0.18 25.80 18.81
C ASP A 161 0.03 24.86 17.61
N TYR A 162 -0.79 23.81 17.73
CA TYR A 162 -0.89 22.75 16.74
C TYR A 162 -1.14 23.27 15.33
N GLU A 163 -2.18 24.08 15.16
CA GLU A 163 -2.60 24.58 13.82
C GLU A 163 -1.53 25.51 13.22
N ALA A 164 -0.94 26.40 14.02
CA ALA A 164 0.09 27.31 13.55
C ALA A 164 1.36 26.58 13.09
N LYS A 165 1.83 25.61 13.89
CA LYS A 165 3.00 24.78 13.54
C LYS A 165 2.73 23.93 12.32
N LYS A 166 1.54 23.30 12.24
CA LYS A 166 1.14 22.48 11.11
C LYS A 166 1.08 23.32 9.84
N ALA A 167 0.39 24.46 9.87
CA ALA A 167 0.27 25.36 8.73
C ALA A 167 1.65 25.85 8.24
N ARG A 168 2.57 26.18 9.16
CA ARG A 168 3.93 26.59 8.77
C ARG A 168 4.70 25.46 8.09
N VAL A 169 4.64 24.25 8.62
CA VAL A 169 5.32 23.09 8.00
C VAL A 169 4.71 22.76 6.63
N GLU A 170 3.37 22.77 6.51
CA GLU A 170 2.69 22.54 5.23
C GLU A 170 3.04 23.63 4.20
N HIS A 171 3.12 24.88 4.61
CA HIS A 171 3.55 25.97 3.73
C HIS A 171 5.00 25.79 3.23
N LEU A 172 5.92 25.40 4.12
CA LEU A 172 7.30 25.09 3.72
C LEU A 172 7.34 23.92 2.71
N TYR A 173 6.48 22.93 2.88
CA TYR A 173 6.38 21.83 1.92
C TYR A 173 5.82 22.27 0.58
N ALA A 174 4.83 23.14 0.56
CA ALA A 174 4.28 23.71 -0.67
C ALA A 174 5.34 24.51 -1.45
N ILE A 175 6.23 25.23 -0.73
CA ILE A 175 7.40 25.88 -1.37
C ILE A 175 8.36 24.82 -1.95
N ALA A 176 8.71 23.78 -1.18
CA ALA A 176 9.64 22.74 -1.62
C ALA A 176 9.10 21.94 -2.83
N ASP A 177 7.80 21.70 -2.88
CA ASP A 177 7.11 20.98 -3.94
C ASP A 177 6.82 21.87 -5.17
N GLY A 178 7.14 23.19 -5.09
CA GLY A 178 6.92 24.15 -6.18
C GLY A 178 5.46 24.58 -6.35
N GLU A 179 4.60 24.31 -5.38
CA GLU A 179 3.18 24.71 -5.39
C GLU A 179 2.99 26.18 -5.00
N VAL A 180 3.93 26.72 -4.23
CA VAL A 180 3.96 28.12 -3.79
C VAL A 180 5.29 28.74 -4.16
N ILE A 181 5.26 29.94 -4.74
CA ILE A 181 6.46 30.74 -5.00
C ILE A 181 6.84 31.44 -3.68
N PRO A 182 8.08 31.23 -3.16
CA PRO A 182 8.48 31.84 -1.91
C PRO A 182 8.52 33.38 -2.02
N GLU A 183 8.00 34.04 -0.99
CA GLU A 183 8.09 35.49 -0.87
C GLU A 183 9.50 35.94 -0.44
N GLU A 184 9.76 37.25 -0.53
CA GLU A 184 11.03 37.82 -0.08
C GLU A 184 11.27 37.49 1.41
N GLY A 185 12.43 36.93 1.72
CA GLY A 185 12.78 36.49 3.06
C GLY A 185 12.30 35.10 3.47
N GLU A 186 11.59 34.39 2.60
CA GLU A 186 11.26 32.97 2.85
C GLU A 186 12.43 32.03 2.51
N PRO A 187 12.44 30.81 3.11
CA PRO A 187 13.51 29.83 2.87
C PRO A 187 13.51 29.31 1.41
N GLY A 188 14.69 29.35 0.79
CA GLY A 188 14.92 28.73 -0.52
C GLY A 188 15.36 27.26 -0.44
N VAL A 189 15.72 26.77 0.76
CA VAL A 189 16.08 25.37 0.98
C VAL A 189 15.37 24.86 2.23
N ILE A 190 14.78 23.68 2.14
CA ILE A 190 14.00 23.08 3.23
C ILE A 190 14.54 21.68 3.52
N PHE A 191 15.02 21.50 4.76
CA PHE A 191 15.43 20.21 5.29
C PHE A 191 14.37 19.66 6.24
N CYS A 192 14.07 18.36 6.12
CA CYS A 192 13.41 17.60 7.17
C CYS A 192 14.48 16.86 7.98
N MET A 193 14.54 17.10 9.27
CA MET A 193 15.58 16.57 10.16
C MET A 193 15.01 15.80 11.34
N ASP A 194 15.67 14.69 11.73
CA ASP A 194 15.39 13.97 12.96
C ASP A 194 16.56 13.03 13.34
N GLU A 195 16.46 12.37 14.51
CA GLU A 195 17.41 11.38 14.99
C GLU A 195 16.86 9.97 14.93
N PHE A 196 17.44 9.16 14.04
CA PHE A 196 17.13 7.74 13.97
C PHE A 196 17.94 6.95 15.02
N GLY A 197 17.23 6.20 15.86
CA GLY A 197 17.86 5.38 16.90
C GLY A 197 16.96 5.12 18.11
N PRO A 198 17.47 4.47 19.15
CA PRO A 198 18.87 4.09 19.36
C PRO A 198 19.35 2.96 18.46
N LEU A 199 20.52 3.17 17.85
CA LEU A 199 21.22 2.14 17.09
C LEU A 199 22.01 1.25 18.07
N ASN A 200 21.43 0.11 18.41
CA ASN A 200 22.05 -0.90 19.25
C ASN A 200 22.75 -1.97 18.41
N LEU A 201 23.78 -2.62 18.95
CA LEU A 201 24.38 -3.81 18.36
C LEU A 201 23.57 -5.02 18.80
N GLN A 202 22.66 -5.41 17.97
CA GLN A 202 21.80 -6.58 18.15
C GLN A 202 21.34 -7.10 16.80
N PRO A 203 20.97 -8.37 16.69
CA PRO A 203 20.36 -8.89 15.49
C PRO A 203 19.05 -8.15 15.18
N HIS A 204 18.94 -7.63 13.98
CA HIS A 204 17.70 -7.03 13.49
C HIS A 204 16.82 -8.09 12.82
N PRO A 205 15.51 -8.17 13.13
CA PRO A 205 14.60 -9.03 12.38
C PRO A 205 14.57 -8.60 10.92
N GLY A 206 14.39 -9.57 10.02
CA GLY A 206 14.36 -9.28 8.59
C GLY A 206 13.97 -10.51 7.78
N ARG A 207 14.19 -10.45 6.49
CA ARG A 207 13.92 -11.53 5.53
C ARG A 207 15.21 -11.91 4.82
N GLN A 208 15.39 -13.20 4.60
CA GLN A 208 16.52 -13.72 3.83
C GLN A 208 16.08 -14.91 2.98
N TRP A 209 16.82 -15.16 1.92
CA TRP A 209 16.69 -16.39 1.17
C TRP A 209 17.18 -17.55 2.04
N ALA A 210 16.38 -18.62 2.08
CA ALA A 210 16.70 -19.84 2.78
C ALA A 210 16.11 -21.02 2.04
N GLU A 211 16.68 -22.19 2.24
CA GLU A 211 16.18 -23.40 1.64
C GLU A 211 14.75 -23.73 2.06
N ARG A 212 13.97 -24.21 1.11
CA ARG A 212 12.56 -24.51 1.33
C ARG A 212 12.41 -25.77 2.20
N GLY A 213 11.61 -25.66 3.25
CA GLY A 213 11.17 -26.84 3.99
C GLY A 213 10.04 -27.60 3.29
N GLY A 214 9.77 -28.85 3.72
CA GLY A 214 8.70 -29.67 3.20
C GLY A 214 9.18 -30.91 2.46
N ARG A 215 8.37 -31.42 1.52
CA ARG A 215 8.57 -32.70 0.82
C ARG A 215 9.93 -32.81 0.08
N HIS A 216 10.48 -31.67 -0.36
CA HIS A 216 11.77 -31.58 -1.07
C HIS A 216 12.81 -30.82 -0.24
N LYS A 217 12.77 -30.95 1.08
CA LYS A 217 13.76 -30.35 1.96
C LYS A 217 15.08 -31.10 1.89
N GLU A 218 16.18 -30.41 1.93
CA GLU A 218 17.47 -31.06 2.17
C GLU A 218 17.50 -31.69 3.57
N PRO A 219 18.02 -32.93 3.70
CA PRO A 219 18.11 -33.61 4.99
C PRO A 219 18.90 -32.82 6.04
N ASP A 220 19.98 -32.19 5.64
CA ASP A 220 20.90 -31.45 6.50
C ASP A 220 20.56 -29.96 6.65
N ARG A 221 19.38 -29.58 6.19
CA ARG A 221 18.91 -28.20 6.29
C ARG A 221 18.89 -27.70 7.72
N GLU A 222 19.56 -26.59 7.96
CA GLU A 222 19.45 -25.86 9.22
C GLU A 222 17.99 -25.37 9.43
N PRO A 223 17.47 -25.42 10.68
CA PRO A 223 16.20 -24.79 11.01
C PRO A 223 16.25 -23.29 10.69
N ARG A 224 15.09 -22.68 10.53
CA ARG A 224 15.00 -21.22 10.28
C ARG A 224 15.94 -20.48 11.22
N PRO A 225 16.86 -19.65 10.72
CA PRO A 225 17.85 -18.99 11.56
C PRO A 225 17.15 -18.11 12.57
N ARG A 226 17.37 -18.41 13.84
CA ARG A 226 16.91 -17.60 14.98
C ARG A 226 18.12 -16.95 15.59
N ARG A 227 18.16 -15.63 15.56
CA ARG A 227 19.24 -14.88 16.21
C ARG A 227 18.76 -14.46 17.60
N ARG A 228 19.64 -14.59 18.59
CA ARG A 228 19.33 -14.24 19.96
C ARG A 228 19.30 -12.73 20.12
N ALA A 229 18.13 -12.16 20.35
CA ALA A 229 18.01 -10.78 20.79
C ALA A 229 18.50 -10.63 22.22
N THR A 230 19.15 -9.51 22.53
CA THR A 230 19.54 -9.17 23.89
C THR A 230 18.89 -7.86 24.31
N TYR A 231 18.48 -7.77 25.58
CA TYR A 231 18.00 -6.52 26.18
C TYR A 231 19.15 -5.64 26.68
N ASN A 232 20.33 -6.22 26.85
CA ASN A 232 21.53 -5.51 27.32
C ASN A 232 22.17 -4.74 26.16
N ARG A 233 22.77 -3.61 26.49
CA ARG A 233 23.51 -2.73 25.56
C ARG A 233 24.97 -2.59 25.97
N PRO A 234 25.74 -3.69 25.99
CA PRO A 234 27.11 -3.70 26.53
C PRO A 234 28.07 -2.77 25.75
N HIS A 235 27.75 -2.51 24.48
CA HIS A 235 28.53 -1.65 23.59
C HIS A 235 27.98 -0.21 23.53
N GLY A 236 26.97 0.11 24.37
CA GLY A 236 26.25 1.37 24.29
C GLY A 236 25.41 1.48 23.02
N VAL A 237 24.99 2.69 22.70
CA VAL A 237 24.17 2.99 21.51
C VAL A 237 24.78 4.09 20.67
N ARG A 238 24.31 4.22 19.43
CA ARG A 238 24.56 5.38 18.56
C ARG A 238 23.24 5.97 18.11
N HIS A 239 23.31 7.19 17.59
CA HIS A 239 22.17 7.89 16.99
C HIS A 239 22.62 8.46 15.65
N LEU A 240 21.81 8.27 14.62
CA LEU A 240 22.01 8.91 13.33
C LEU A 240 21.22 10.23 13.34
N PHE A 241 21.92 11.35 13.35
CA PHE A 241 21.35 12.64 12.98
C PHE A 241 21.24 12.67 11.47
N ALA A 242 20.06 12.81 10.94
CA ALA A 242 19.83 12.82 9.51
C ALA A 242 18.98 14.01 9.09
N ALA A 243 19.21 14.48 7.88
CA ALA A 243 18.41 15.52 7.24
C ALA A 243 18.15 15.16 5.77
N TYR A 244 16.93 15.37 5.35
CA TYR A 244 16.49 15.16 3.99
C TYR A 244 16.24 16.50 3.32
N ASP A 245 17.04 16.81 2.30
CA ASP A 245 16.87 17.99 1.44
C ASP A 245 15.76 17.72 0.44
N LEU A 246 14.66 18.45 0.59
CA LEU A 246 13.46 18.23 -0.23
C LEU A 246 13.68 18.63 -1.69
N ALA A 247 14.44 19.69 -1.95
CA ALA A 247 14.67 20.19 -3.30
C ALA A 247 15.63 19.30 -4.11
N LYS A 248 16.66 18.76 -3.45
CA LYS A 248 17.69 17.93 -4.10
C LYS A 248 17.39 16.45 -4.04
N ASP A 249 16.37 16.02 -3.27
CA ASP A 249 16.09 14.61 -2.96
C ASP A 249 17.34 13.89 -2.43
N GLN A 250 18.04 14.51 -1.46
CA GLN A 250 19.27 13.98 -0.87
C GLN A 250 19.16 13.82 0.64
N LEU A 251 19.68 12.69 1.12
CA LEU A 251 19.76 12.37 2.54
C LEU A 251 21.20 12.61 3.04
N TYR A 252 21.31 13.36 4.12
CA TYR A 252 22.56 13.61 4.85
C TYR A 252 22.51 12.92 6.21
N GLY A 253 23.66 12.50 6.75
CA GLY A 253 23.62 11.83 8.05
C GLY A 253 24.95 11.75 8.77
N HIS A 254 24.93 12.03 10.08
CA HIS A 254 26.06 11.90 10.98
C HIS A 254 25.73 11.00 12.17
N ILE A 255 26.55 10.00 12.42
CA ILE A 255 26.38 9.08 13.55
C ILE A 255 27.12 9.61 14.76
N LYS A 256 26.38 9.76 15.88
CA LYS A 256 26.89 10.30 17.17
C LYS A 256 26.64 9.31 18.31
N LYS A 257 27.47 9.44 19.38
CA LYS A 257 27.31 8.62 20.60
C LYS A 257 26.12 9.07 21.46
N THR A 258 25.80 10.35 21.40
CA THR A 258 24.74 10.96 22.21
C THR A 258 23.87 11.87 21.34
N LYS A 259 22.60 12.00 21.70
CA LYS A 259 21.70 12.99 21.13
C LYS A 259 21.43 14.09 22.17
N ASN A 260 22.14 15.19 22.01
CA ASN A 260 22.00 16.36 22.86
C ASN A 260 22.08 17.65 22.02
N ARG A 261 21.77 18.79 22.64
CA ARG A 261 21.76 20.11 21.97
C ARG A 261 23.06 20.45 21.25
N SER A 262 24.20 20.10 21.82
CA SER A 262 25.50 20.38 21.19
C SER A 262 25.68 19.56 19.90
N LYS A 263 25.24 18.29 19.88
CA LYS A 263 25.29 17.45 18.70
C LYS A 263 24.26 17.83 17.67
N PHE A 264 23.09 18.28 18.08
CA PHE A 264 22.09 18.88 17.22
C PHE A 264 22.65 20.11 16.50
N LEU A 265 23.17 21.07 17.23
CA LEU A 265 23.77 22.29 16.66
C LEU A 265 25.02 22.00 15.80
N GLU A 266 25.81 21.00 16.15
CA GLU A 266 26.92 20.54 15.31
C GLU A 266 26.42 20.06 13.94
N PHE A 267 25.31 19.32 13.91
CA PHE A 267 24.72 18.86 12.67
C PHE A 267 24.02 19.99 11.89
N CYS A 268 23.33 20.89 12.57
CA CYS A 268 22.75 22.08 11.94
C CYS A 268 23.83 22.98 11.29
N ARG A 269 25.00 23.17 11.93
CA ARG A 269 26.13 23.89 11.32
C ARG A 269 26.63 23.20 10.05
N TYR A 270 26.69 21.89 10.05
CA TYR A 270 27.03 21.11 8.86
C TYR A 270 26.02 21.37 7.73
N LEU A 271 24.71 21.28 8.00
CA LEU A 271 23.68 21.56 6.99
C LEU A 271 23.80 23.01 6.47
N ARG A 272 24.02 23.98 7.37
CA ARG A 272 24.23 25.38 6.98
C ARG A 272 25.41 25.54 6.03
N SER A 273 26.52 24.82 6.28
CA SER A 273 27.74 24.92 5.47
C SER A 273 27.59 24.37 4.03
N LEU A 274 26.50 23.69 3.73
CA LEU A 274 26.20 23.17 2.37
C LEU A 274 25.66 24.25 1.41
N HIS A 275 25.34 25.44 1.95
CA HIS A 275 24.70 26.50 1.21
C HIS A 275 25.32 27.87 1.54
N PRO A 276 25.28 28.87 0.64
CA PRO A 276 25.76 30.22 0.91
C PRO A 276 24.91 30.93 1.97
N MET A 277 25.48 31.90 2.68
CA MET A 277 24.86 32.54 3.85
C MET A 277 23.66 33.44 3.52
N ASP A 278 23.60 33.98 2.33
CA ASP A 278 22.50 34.79 1.82
C ASP A 278 21.23 33.94 1.57
N LEU A 279 21.40 32.64 1.27
CA LEU A 279 20.29 31.73 1.10
C LEU A 279 19.70 31.32 2.45
N ARG A 280 18.45 31.70 2.72
CA ARG A 280 17.73 31.26 3.93
C ARG A 280 17.38 29.78 3.86
N ILE A 281 17.57 29.09 4.99
CA ILE A 281 17.30 27.66 5.14
C ILE A 281 16.21 27.45 6.19
N ALA A 282 15.24 26.56 5.92
CA ALA A 282 14.36 26.03 6.94
C ALA A 282 14.77 24.60 7.33
N ILE A 283 14.73 24.31 8.63
CA ILE A 283 14.92 22.96 9.18
C ILE A 283 13.64 22.57 9.91
N VAL A 284 12.87 21.66 9.31
CA VAL A 284 11.69 21.06 9.92
C VAL A 284 12.15 19.96 10.86
N CYS A 285 11.81 20.02 12.15
CA CYS A 285 12.17 19.02 13.14
C CYS A 285 11.10 18.87 14.22
N ASP A 286 11.22 17.84 15.07
CA ASP A 286 10.31 17.62 16.19
C ASP A 286 10.55 18.56 17.38
N ASN A 287 9.62 18.55 18.34
CA ASN A 287 9.69 19.31 19.59
C ASN A 287 10.59 18.65 20.65
N TYR A 288 11.57 17.85 20.28
CA TYR A 288 12.46 17.24 21.27
C TYR A 288 13.27 18.32 22.02
N SER A 289 13.37 18.17 23.34
CA SER A 289 13.98 19.18 24.22
C SER A 289 15.34 19.76 23.77
N PRO A 290 16.27 18.98 23.22
CA PRO A 290 17.52 19.51 22.66
C PRO A 290 17.36 20.45 21.46
N HIS A 291 16.26 20.35 20.71
CA HIS A 291 15.99 21.17 19.53
C HIS A 291 15.40 22.54 19.91
N LEU A 292 14.78 22.63 21.08
CA LEU A 292 13.99 23.78 21.45
C LEU A 292 14.83 24.97 21.91
N THR A 293 14.37 26.15 21.52
CA THR A 293 14.70 27.40 22.18
C THR A 293 13.77 27.62 23.38
N THR A 294 14.32 27.80 24.57
CA THR A 294 13.54 27.95 25.78
C THR A 294 14.03 29.18 26.56
N LYS A 295 13.21 29.68 27.51
CA LYS A 295 13.62 30.78 28.39
C LYS A 295 14.96 30.53 29.14
N ARG A 296 15.25 29.24 29.44
CA ARG A 296 16.48 28.82 30.14
C ARG A 296 17.66 28.57 29.19
N CYS A 297 17.42 28.34 27.91
CA CYS A 297 18.48 28.06 26.94
C CYS A 297 18.08 28.56 25.55
N GLN A 298 18.67 29.62 25.10
CA GLN A 298 18.39 30.24 23.80
C GLN A 298 19.38 29.85 22.69
N ARG A 299 20.33 28.97 23.00
CA ARG A 299 21.42 28.59 22.06
C ARG A 299 20.96 28.24 20.67
N VAL A 300 19.82 27.55 20.52
CA VAL A 300 19.29 27.16 19.22
C VAL A 300 18.76 28.38 18.47
N GLY A 301 17.90 29.18 19.10
CA GLY A 301 17.35 30.39 18.49
C GLY A 301 18.42 31.39 18.09
N THR A 302 19.33 31.71 19.03
CA THR A 302 20.45 32.65 18.78
C THR A 302 21.31 32.15 17.61
N TRP A 303 21.60 30.85 17.56
CA TRP A 303 22.36 30.29 16.44
C TRP A 303 21.57 30.36 15.12
N ALA A 304 20.28 30.05 15.15
CA ALA A 304 19.43 30.06 13.95
C ALA A 304 19.33 31.46 13.35
N GLU A 305 19.08 32.47 14.20
CA GLU A 305 19.02 33.89 13.82
C GLU A 305 20.35 34.38 13.22
N ALA A 306 21.46 34.08 13.87
CA ALA A 306 22.80 34.50 13.42
C ALA A 306 23.25 33.80 12.14
N ASN A 307 22.59 32.74 11.69
CA ASN A 307 22.98 31.94 10.54
C ASN A 307 21.93 31.90 9.43
N ASN A 308 20.95 32.78 9.42
CA ASN A 308 19.87 32.85 8.45
C ASN A 308 19.13 31.50 8.30
N VAL A 309 18.79 30.90 9.45
CA VAL A 309 18.11 29.60 9.54
C VAL A 309 16.79 29.72 10.28
N GLU A 310 15.74 29.16 9.77
CA GLU A 310 14.47 28.96 10.46
C GLU A 310 14.40 27.53 11.01
N ILE A 311 14.07 27.37 12.29
CA ILE A 311 13.73 26.08 12.86
C ILE A 311 12.19 25.98 12.93
N ALA A 312 11.60 25.16 12.08
CA ALA A 312 10.17 24.91 12.01
C ALA A 312 9.83 23.64 12.78
N TYR A 313 9.09 23.76 13.87
CA TYR A 313 8.74 22.60 14.71
C TYR A 313 7.46 21.93 14.24
N THR A 314 7.48 20.60 14.11
CA THR A 314 6.25 19.84 13.95
C THR A 314 5.44 19.86 15.26
N PRO A 315 4.11 19.80 15.23
CA PRO A 315 3.32 19.71 16.45
C PRO A 315 3.66 18.47 17.27
N THR A 316 3.52 18.55 18.58
CA THR A 316 3.77 17.41 19.49
C THR A 316 2.93 16.20 19.09
N SER A 317 3.51 15.01 19.09
CA SER A 317 2.89 13.74 18.66
C SER A 317 2.50 13.67 17.16
N SER A 318 3.11 14.51 16.33
CA SER A 318 2.84 14.60 14.89
C SER A 318 4.10 14.30 14.05
N SER A 319 4.88 13.29 14.43
CA SER A 319 6.08 12.86 13.67
C SER A 319 5.74 12.45 12.22
N TRP A 320 4.51 12.01 11.98
CA TRP A 320 4.01 11.72 10.62
C TRP A 320 4.06 12.92 9.68
N LEU A 321 4.10 14.12 10.20
CA LEU A 321 4.25 15.35 9.41
C LEU A 321 5.70 15.57 8.97
N ASN A 322 6.69 14.90 9.58
CA ASN A 322 8.10 15.05 9.22
C ASN A 322 8.47 14.04 8.12
N ARG A 323 8.68 14.52 6.90
CA ARG A 323 8.96 13.70 5.72
C ARG A 323 10.22 12.82 5.83
N ILE A 324 11.13 13.11 6.78
CA ILE A 324 12.31 12.27 7.01
C ILE A 324 11.97 10.88 7.55
N GLU A 325 10.83 10.70 8.20
CA GLU A 325 10.40 9.41 8.75
C GLU A 325 10.25 8.33 7.66
N ALA A 326 9.84 8.75 6.45
CA ALA A 326 9.81 7.86 5.29
C ALA A 326 11.21 7.39 4.90
N GLN A 327 12.23 8.25 5.00
CA GLN A 327 13.62 7.91 4.73
C GLN A 327 14.18 6.95 5.79
N PHE A 328 13.75 7.07 7.05
CA PHE A 328 14.09 6.12 8.11
C PHE A 328 13.45 4.75 7.91
N THR A 329 12.25 4.71 7.39
CA THR A 329 11.60 3.46 6.99
C THR A 329 12.40 2.77 5.89
N ALA A 330 12.83 3.50 4.87
CA ALA A 330 13.66 2.98 3.80
C ALA A 330 15.06 2.56 4.30
N LEU A 331 15.72 3.36 5.15
CA LEU A 331 16.98 3.02 5.78
C LEU A 331 16.90 1.69 6.54
N ARG A 332 15.85 1.50 7.34
CA ARG A 332 15.62 0.26 8.07
C ARG A 332 15.48 -0.91 7.11
N TYR A 333 14.63 -0.78 6.13
CA TYR A 333 14.34 -1.83 5.15
C TYR A 333 15.57 -2.26 4.35
N PHE A 334 16.35 -1.32 3.84
CA PHE A 334 17.48 -1.62 2.93
C PHE A 334 18.81 -1.88 3.64
N ALA A 335 19.04 -1.30 4.83
CA ALA A 335 20.36 -1.30 5.44
C ALA A 335 20.44 -1.97 6.81
N LEU A 336 19.32 -2.15 7.52
CA LEU A 336 19.33 -2.69 8.88
C LEU A 336 18.58 -4.01 9.01
N ASP A 337 17.46 -4.20 8.34
CA ASP A 337 16.67 -5.42 8.45
C ASP A 337 17.51 -6.65 8.06
N GLY A 338 17.46 -7.68 8.91
CA GLY A 338 18.20 -8.92 8.72
C GLY A 338 19.70 -8.85 9.05
N THR A 339 20.23 -7.72 9.51
CA THR A 339 21.66 -7.55 9.85
C THR A 339 21.98 -7.95 11.29
N ASP A 340 23.25 -8.24 11.53
CA ASP A 340 23.83 -8.52 12.84
C ASP A 340 25.29 -8.03 12.83
N HIS A 341 25.44 -6.75 13.15
CA HIS A 341 26.76 -6.09 13.04
C HIS A 341 27.62 -6.36 14.27
N ALA A 342 28.86 -6.74 14.05
CA ALA A 342 29.82 -7.00 15.12
C ALA A 342 30.27 -5.72 15.86
N SER A 343 30.14 -4.55 15.23
CA SER A 343 30.58 -3.29 15.81
C SER A 343 29.77 -2.08 15.31
N HIS A 344 29.74 -1.01 16.10
CA HIS A 344 29.18 0.27 15.68
C HIS A 344 29.92 0.89 14.47
N ARG A 345 31.18 0.54 14.27
CA ARG A 345 31.95 0.95 13.09
C ARG A 345 31.39 0.32 11.84
N GLU A 346 31.13 -0.98 11.88
CA GLU A 346 30.54 -1.75 10.78
C GLU A 346 29.12 -1.27 10.48
N GLN A 347 28.27 -1.16 11.50
CA GLN A 347 26.90 -0.64 11.38
C GLN A 347 26.91 0.77 10.77
N GLY A 348 27.77 1.65 11.26
CA GLY A 348 27.90 3.00 10.75
C GLY A 348 28.44 3.06 9.31
N SER A 349 29.32 2.14 8.94
CA SER A 349 29.78 1.99 7.55
C SER A 349 28.65 1.57 6.63
N MET A 350 27.80 0.64 7.04
CA MET A 350 26.63 0.19 6.27
C MET A 350 25.66 1.33 6.05
N ILE A 351 25.32 2.08 7.09
CA ILE A 351 24.43 3.25 7.00
C ILE A 351 24.98 4.31 6.04
N ARG A 352 26.28 4.65 6.14
CA ARG A 352 26.90 5.62 5.23
C ARG A 352 26.87 5.16 3.77
N ARG A 353 27.16 3.89 3.51
CA ARG A 353 27.09 3.31 2.16
C ARG A 353 25.67 3.35 1.62
N TYR A 354 24.68 3.08 2.47
CA TYR A 354 23.28 3.19 2.09
C TYR A 354 22.91 4.64 1.70
N ILE A 355 23.28 5.63 2.50
CA ILE A 355 23.01 7.05 2.21
C ILE A 355 23.62 7.43 0.85
N ILE A 356 24.86 7.04 0.59
CA ILE A 356 25.53 7.31 -0.69
C ILE A 356 24.79 6.62 -1.85
N TRP A 357 24.43 5.35 -1.67
CA TRP A 357 23.69 4.60 -2.68
C TRP A 357 22.31 5.22 -2.93
N ARG A 358 21.57 5.52 -1.88
CA ARG A 358 20.24 6.15 -1.94
C ARG A 358 20.27 7.47 -2.72
N ASN A 359 21.23 8.32 -2.45
CA ASN A 359 21.36 9.62 -3.10
C ASN A 359 21.71 9.49 -4.60
N LYS A 360 22.44 8.45 -4.98
CA LYS A 360 22.73 8.15 -6.39
C LYS A 360 21.56 7.49 -7.12
N HIS A 361 20.67 6.83 -6.39
CA HIS A 361 19.56 6.04 -6.93
C HIS A 361 18.18 6.59 -6.47
N ALA A 362 18.05 7.90 -6.33
CA ALA A 362 16.81 8.55 -5.88
C ALA A 362 15.61 8.22 -6.81
N GLN A 363 15.88 7.88 -8.07
CA GLN A 363 14.85 7.52 -9.07
C GLN A 363 14.50 6.02 -9.07
N ASP A 364 15.13 5.19 -8.23
CA ASP A 364 14.83 3.76 -8.14
C ASP A 364 13.38 3.52 -7.71
N GLU A 365 12.64 2.76 -8.53
CA GLU A 365 11.20 2.51 -8.31
C GLU A 365 10.92 1.76 -7.00
N HIS A 366 11.80 0.83 -6.62
CA HIS A 366 11.63 0.07 -5.39
C HIS A 366 11.85 0.94 -4.16
N LEU A 367 12.88 1.78 -4.18
CA LEU A 367 13.14 2.78 -3.15
C LEU A 367 11.94 3.72 -3.00
N ARG A 368 11.45 4.30 -4.09
CA ARG A 368 10.27 5.19 -4.10
C ARG A 368 9.04 4.50 -3.54
N ARG A 369 8.80 3.24 -3.90
CA ARG A 369 7.67 2.45 -3.37
C ARG A 369 7.77 2.24 -1.85
N VAL A 370 8.96 1.94 -1.34
CA VAL A 370 9.18 1.78 0.11
C VAL A 370 8.97 3.10 0.84
N VAL A 371 9.50 4.21 0.31
CA VAL A 371 9.31 5.56 0.87
C VAL A 371 7.84 5.95 0.88
N SER A 372 7.14 5.83 -0.26
CA SER A 372 5.72 6.20 -0.36
C SER A 372 4.80 5.33 0.48
N SER A 373 5.17 4.06 0.73
CA SER A 373 4.38 3.16 1.59
C SER A 373 4.43 3.52 3.08
N ALA A 374 5.32 4.40 3.49
CA ALA A 374 5.45 4.84 4.87
C ALA A 374 4.27 5.71 5.37
N ASN A 375 3.36 6.15 4.47
CA ASN A 375 2.17 6.95 4.80
C ASN A 375 2.50 8.20 5.64
N ILE A 376 3.48 8.95 5.21
CA ILE A 376 3.92 10.21 5.81
C ILE A 376 3.49 11.35 4.91
N ALA A 377 3.11 12.46 5.48
CA ALA A 377 2.54 13.62 4.78
C ALA A 377 3.45 14.19 3.69
#